data_13e56ae40fd1011bf5deb5e791c1d53a
#
_entry.id   13e56ae40fd1011bf5deb5e791c1d53a
#
_cell.length_a   1.000
_cell.length_b   1.000
_cell.length_c   1.000
_cell.angle_alpha   90.00
_cell.angle_beta   90.00
_cell.angle_gamma   90.00
#
_symmetry.space_group_name_H-M   'P 1'
#
loop_
_entity.id
_entity.type
_entity.pdbx_description
1 polymer ?
#
loop_
_entity_poly.entity_id
_entity_poly.type
_entity_poly.pdbx_seq_one_letter_code
_entity_poly.pdbx_strand_id
1 'polypeptide(L)' 'MKNRLRMLRAERQWSQADLANRTGVSRQTINALETGKYDPSLPLAFKLAAVFEQPIEKIFDPS' A
#
# COMPACT_ATOMS: atom_id res chain seq x y z
N MET A 1 -9.47 -4.95 4.80
CA MET A 1 -9.82 -3.69 4.12
C MET A 1 -9.46 -3.80 2.65
N LYS A 2 -10.38 -3.44 1.79
CA LYS A 2 -10.12 -3.42 0.35
C LYS A 2 -9.21 -2.26 0.01
N ASN A 3 -8.34 -2.44 -0.98
CA ASN A 3 -7.43 -1.39 -1.39
C ASN A 3 -6.99 -1.57 -2.84
N ARG A 4 -6.32 -0.55 -3.36
CA ARG A 4 -5.83 -0.53 -4.74
C ARG A 4 -4.31 -0.57 -4.82
N LEU A 5 -3.65 -1.04 -3.76
CA LEU A 5 -2.18 -1.06 -3.72
C LEU A 5 -1.58 -1.85 -4.86
N ARG A 6 -2.12 -3.04 -5.13
CA ARG A 6 -1.62 -3.90 -6.19
C ARG A 6 -1.74 -3.23 -7.55
N MET A 7 -2.89 -2.60 -7.82
CA MET A 7 -3.12 -1.92 -9.07
C MET A 7 -2.18 -0.71 -9.23
N LEU A 8 -2.06 0.10 -8.17
CA LEU A 8 -1.20 1.28 -8.19
C LEU A 8 0.27 0.87 -8.38
N ARG A 9 0.68 -0.21 -7.73
CA ARG A 9 2.02 -0.74 -7.87
C ARG A 9 2.27 -1.20 -9.32
N ALA A 10 1.30 -1.93 -9.88
CA ALA A 10 1.40 -2.42 -11.25
C ALA A 10 1.51 -1.27 -12.26
N GLU A 11 0.77 -0.20 -12.05
CA GLU A 11 0.83 0.98 -12.92
C GLU A 11 2.22 1.59 -12.96
N ARG A 12 2.97 1.47 -11.87
CA ARG A 12 4.32 1.99 -11.75
C ARG A 12 5.39 0.94 -12.05
N GLN A 13 4.98 -0.27 -12.38
CA GLN A 13 5.87 -1.40 -12.61
C GLN A 13 6.75 -1.70 -11.41
N TRP A 14 6.19 -1.53 -10.20
CA TRP A 14 6.88 -1.85 -8.96
C TRP A 14 6.52 -3.26 -8.50
N SER A 15 7.53 -3.99 -8.01
CA SER A 15 7.29 -5.24 -7.28
C SER A 15 6.84 -4.94 -5.87
N GLN A 16 6.39 -5.98 -5.14
CA GLN A 16 6.10 -5.82 -3.71
C GLN A 16 7.36 -5.37 -2.95
N ALA A 17 8.52 -5.90 -3.33
CA ALA A 17 9.78 -5.51 -2.71
C ALA A 17 10.10 -4.03 -2.96
N ASP A 18 9.82 -3.54 -4.17
CA ASP A 18 10.02 -2.12 -4.48
C ASP A 18 9.15 -1.24 -3.58
N LEU A 19 7.88 -1.58 -3.43
CA LEU A 19 6.99 -0.81 -2.58
C LEU A 19 7.41 -0.90 -1.11
N ALA A 20 7.82 -2.08 -0.66
CA ALA A 20 8.32 -2.27 0.71
C ALA A 20 9.52 -1.35 0.99
N ASN A 21 10.47 -1.30 0.06
CA ASN A 21 11.64 -0.43 0.20
C ASN A 21 11.25 1.05 0.27
N ARG A 22 10.26 1.47 -0.52
CA ARG A 22 9.83 2.87 -0.56
C ARG A 22 9.10 3.29 0.72
N THR A 23 8.50 2.34 1.42
CA THR A 23 7.72 2.63 2.63
C THR A 23 8.44 2.22 3.92
N GLY A 24 9.58 1.53 3.81
CA GLY A 24 10.34 1.13 4.98
C GLY A 24 9.73 -0.03 5.76
N VAL A 25 8.88 -0.84 5.12
CA VAL A 25 8.30 -2.02 5.75
C VAL A 25 8.74 -3.27 4.99
N SER A 26 8.43 -4.45 5.53
CA SER A 26 8.80 -5.70 4.87
C SER A 26 7.88 -6.00 3.69
N ARG A 27 8.38 -6.82 2.76
CA ARG A 27 7.57 -7.32 1.64
C ARG A 27 6.37 -8.10 2.17
N GLN A 28 6.55 -8.85 3.27
CA GLN A 28 5.46 -9.59 3.90
C GLN A 28 4.34 -8.67 4.33
N THR A 29 4.68 -7.50 4.87
CA THR A 29 3.69 -6.50 5.27
C THR A 29 2.92 -6.00 4.05
N ILE A 30 3.61 -5.71 2.96
CA ILE A 30 2.95 -5.28 1.72
C ILE A 30 1.99 -6.36 1.23
N ASN A 31 2.43 -7.62 1.21
CA ASN A 31 1.57 -8.72 0.79
C ASN A 31 0.32 -8.85 1.68
N ALA A 32 0.50 -8.74 2.99
CA ALA A 32 -0.63 -8.81 3.92
C ALA A 32 -1.62 -7.66 3.72
N LEU A 33 -1.12 -6.46 3.43
CA LEU A 33 -1.98 -5.33 3.10
C LEU A 33 -2.76 -5.59 1.80
N GLU A 34 -2.09 -6.04 0.76
CA GLU A 34 -2.71 -6.24 -0.55
C GLU A 34 -3.77 -7.34 -0.52
N THR A 35 -3.59 -8.34 0.32
CA THR A 35 -4.56 -9.45 0.43
C THR A 35 -5.67 -9.16 1.43
N GLY A 36 -5.65 -8.01 2.09
CA GLY A 36 -6.68 -7.63 3.06
C GLY A 36 -6.56 -8.31 4.41
N LYS A 37 -5.46 -9.01 4.67
CA LYS A 37 -5.25 -9.70 5.95
C LYS A 37 -4.79 -8.78 7.06
N TYR A 38 -4.37 -7.58 6.72
CA TYR A 38 -3.80 -6.62 7.64
C TYR A 38 -4.20 -5.22 7.20
N ASP A 39 -4.69 -4.42 8.14
CA ASP A 39 -5.01 -3.03 7.89
C ASP A 39 -3.82 -2.17 8.29
N PRO A 40 -3.46 -1.14 7.51
CA PRO A 40 -2.28 -0.34 7.84
C PRO A 40 -2.52 0.52 9.07
N SER A 41 -1.45 0.78 9.82
CA SER A 41 -1.47 1.83 10.83
C SER A 41 -1.68 3.17 10.11
N LEU A 42 -2.13 4.18 10.84
CA LEU A 42 -2.31 5.50 10.25
C LEU A 42 -0.99 6.06 9.69
N PRO A 43 0.15 5.97 10.40
CA PRO A 43 1.41 6.42 9.82
C PRO A 43 1.78 5.70 8.53
N LEU A 44 1.54 4.40 8.45
CA LEU A 44 1.83 3.65 7.23
C LEU A 44 0.90 4.06 6.09
N ALA A 45 -0.38 4.29 6.39
CA ALA A 45 -1.33 4.75 5.39
C ALA A 45 -0.90 6.09 4.79
N PHE A 46 -0.42 7.02 5.62
CA PHE A 46 0.10 8.29 5.14
C PHE A 46 1.36 8.13 4.29
N LYS A 47 2.23 7.20 4.65
CA LYS A 47 3.42 6.91 3.84
C LYS A 47 3.04 6.38 2.46
N LEU A 48 2.09 5.47 2.42
CA LEU A 48 1.60 4.92 1.16
C LEU A 48 0.97 6.02 0.29
N ALA A 49 0.18 6.89 0.91
CA ALA A 49 -0.41 8.02 0.20
C ALA A 49 0.66 8.92 -0.41
N ALA A 50 1.72 9.20 0.33
CA ALA A 50 2.82 10.02 -0.15
C ALA A 50 3.58 9.33 -1.30
N VAL A 51 3.85 8.04 -1.17
CA VAL A 51 4.58 7.27 -2.17
C VAL A 51 3.81 7.24 -3.50
N PHE A 52 2.51 7.05 -3.44
CA PHE A 52 1.67 7.00 -4.64
C PHE A 52 1.14 8.37 -5.07
N GLU A 53 1.36 9.39 -4.27
CA GLU A 53 0.86 10.75 -4.55
C GLU A 53 -0.65 10.75 -4.73
N GLN A 54 -1.35 9.97 -3.88
CA GLN A 54 -2.79 9.83 -3.88
C GLN A 54 -3.31 10.03 -2.47
N PRO A 55 -4.52 10.58 -2.31
CA PRO A 55 -5.13 10.64 -0.98
C PRO A 55 -5.44 9.23 -0.48
N ILE A 56 -5.46 9.06 0.85
CA ILE A 56 -5.69 7.74 1.48
C ILE A 56 -6.97 7.10 0.95
N GLU A 57 -8.03 7.87 0.80
CA GLU A 57 -9.33 7.34 0.39
C GLU A 57 -9.34 6.89 -1.08
N LYS A 58 -8.33 7.23 -1.86
CA LYS A 58 -8.17 6.70 -3.22
C LYS A 58 -7.40 5.39 -3.23
N ILE A 59 -6.76 5.05 -2.12
CA ILE A 59 -5.97 3.82 -2.00
C ILE A 59 -6.75 2.77 -1.23
N PHE A 60 -7.37 3.16 -0.11
CA PHE A 60 -8.07 2.26 0.79
C PHE A 60 -9.56 2.50 0.77
N ASP A 61 -10.32 1.42 0.75
CA ASP A 61 -11.78 1.43 0.83
C ASP A 61 -12.16 0.95 2.23
N PRO A 62 -12.77 1.80 3.06
CA PRO A 62 -13.08 1.44 4.44
C PRO A 62 -14.26 0.47 4.57
N SER A 63 -15.06 0.27 3.53
CA SER A 63 -16.24 -0.60 3.61
C SER A 63 -15.93 -2.08 3.44
#